data_478f0f56c5df4db05c9e3a47f4339e68
#
_entry.id   478f0f56c5df4db05c9e3a47f4339e68
#
_cell.length_a   1.000
_cell.length_b   1.000
_cell.length_c   1.000
_cell.angle_alpha   90.00
_cell.angle_beta   90.00
_cell.angle_gamma   90.00
#
_symmetry.space_group_name_H-M   'P 1'
#
loop_
_entity.id
_entity.type
_entity.pdbx_description
1 polymer ?
#
loop_
_entity_poly.entity_id
_entity_poly.type
_entity_poly.pdbx_seq_one_letter_code
_entity_poly.pdbx_strand_id
1 'polypeptide(L)'
;EAAKPADAAAAPSTGKFKNDDEQAAYALGASLGRYMDNSLKEQEKLGIKLDKDQLIAGVQDAFANKSKLNDADIEKTLQGFEARVKASAQAKMEQDAKDNETKGAKYRDSFAKEKGVKKTESGLLYQVEKPGAGEAPKDSDTVVVNYKGTLTDGTEFDNSYTRGEPLSFRLDGVIPGWTEGLKHIKKGGKIKLVIPPA
;
A
#
# COMPACT_ATOMS: atom_id res chain seq x y z
N GLU A 1 38.62 22.32 -5.45
CA GLU A 1 38.15 21.80 -5.29
C GLU A 1 37.93 21.35 -4.22
N ALA A 2 37.68 21.19 -3.90
CA ALA A 2 37.27 20.82 -3.17
C ALA A 2 37.20 19.97 -2.58
N ALA A 3 37.48 19.84 -2.24
CA ALA A 3 37.16 19.12 -1.80
C ALA A 3 36.82 18.37 -1.85
N LYS A 4 37.18 18.14 -1.86
CA LYS A 4 36.66 17.00 -2.18
C LYS A 4 36.35 16.19 -1.03
N PRO A 5 35.47 16.61 -0.20
CA PRO A 5 34.99 15.73 0.86
C PRO A 5 34.41 14.48 0.26
N ALA A 6 33.91 14.62 -0.92
CA ALA A 6 33.37 13.48 -1.62
C ALA A 6 34.43 12.42 -1.88
N ASP A 7 35.67 12.82 -1.98
CA ASP A 7 36.73 11.86 -2.19
C ASP A 7 36.92 10.92 -1.01
N ALA A 8 36.80 11.49 0.17
CA ALA A 8 36.95 10.68 1.35
C ALA A 8 35.86 9.61 1.39
N ALA A 9 34.68 9.95 0.88
CA ALA A 9 33.58 9.03 0.86
C ALA A 9 33.53 8.18 -0.38
N ALA A 10 34.29 8.55 -1.40
CA ALA A 10 34.24 7.84 -2.67
C ALA A 10 34.79 6.44 -2.52
N ALA A 11 34.07 5.49 -3.08
CA ALA A 11 34.56 4.13 -3.13
C ALA A 11 35.72 4.07 -4.12
N PRO A 12 36.73 3.24 -3.84
CA PRO A 12 37.81 3.05 -4.79
C PRO A 12 37.27 2.42 -6.06
N SER A 13 37.96 2.65 -7.16
CA SER A 13 37.62 1.99 -8.42
C SER A 13 37.69 0.48 -8.26
N THR A 14 36.74 -0.21 -8.85
CA THR A 14 36.70 -1.67 -8.81
C THR A 14 37.76 -2.32 -9.69
N GLY A 15 38.46 -1.52 -10.47
CA GLY A 15 39.43 -2.04 -11.44
C GLY A 15 38.81 -2.43 -12.77
N LYS A 16 37.50 -2.33 -12.88
CA LYS A 16 36.80 -2.66 -14.12
C LYS A 16 36.72 -1.47 -15.07
N PHE A 17 37.01 -0.29 -14.57
CA PHE A 17 36.93 0.96 -15.33
C PHE A 17 38.28 1.65 -15.35
N LYS A 18 38.52 2.47 -16.35
CA LYS A 18 39.81 3.17 -16.50
C LYS A 18 40.02 4.23 -15.43
N ASN A 19 38.93 4.85 -14.97
CA ASN A 19 39.03 5.91 -13.98
C ASN A 19 37.70 6.07 -13.27
N ASP A 20 37.68 6.99 -12.31
CA ASP A 20 36.49 7.22 -11.50
C ASP A 20 35.34 7.79 -12.31
N ASP A 21 35.65 8.61 -13.33
CA ASP A 21 34.61 9.21 -14.16
C ASP A 21 33.87 8.15 -14.98
N GLU A 22 34.60 7.17 -15.51
CA GLU A 22 33.96 6.07 -16.21
C GLU A 22 33.08 5.25 -15.29
N GLN A 23 33.57 4.97 -14.11
CA GLN A 23 32.80 4.23 -13.13
C GLN A 23 31.54 5.00 -12.73
N ALA A 24 31.67 6.30 -12.50
CA ALA A 24 30.52 7.15 -12.15
C ALA A 24 29.48 7.18 -13.28
N ALA A 25 29.94 7.28 -14.52
CA ALA A 25 29.02 7.28 -15.66
C ALA A 25 28.26 5.97 -15.75
N TYR A 26 28.97 4.85 -15.59
CA TYR A 26 28.31 3.54 -15.61
C TYR A 26 27.31 3.43 -14.46
N ALA A 27 27.68 3.89 -13.26
CA ALA A 27 26.81 3.83 -12.11
C ALA A 27 25.53 4.66 -12.31
N LEU A 28 25.66 5.82 -12.95
CA LEU A 28 24.48 6.64 -13.28
C LEU A 28 23.54 5.89 -14.22
N GLY A 29 24.13 5.25 -15.24
CA GLY A 29 23.34 4.46 -16.18
C GLY A 29 22.68 3.27 -15.52
N ALA A 30 23.41 2.56 -14.69
CA ALA A 30 22.87 1.39 -13.96
C ALA A 30 21.74 1.80 -13.03
N SER A 31 21.91 2.92 -12.34
CA SER A 31 20.88 3.46 -11.44
C SER A 31 19.62 3.82 -12.22
N LEU A 32 19.79 4.50 -13.35
CA LEU A 32 18.66 4.87 -14.21
C LEU A 32 17.96 3.63 -14.74
N GLY A 33 18.75 2.63 -15.18
CA GLY A 33 18.19 1.38 -15.68
C GLY A 33 17.39 0.65 -14.63
N ARG A 34 17.88 0.62 -13.40
CA ARG A 34 17.16 0.00 -12.28
C ARG A 34 15.84 0.72 -12.00
N TYR A 35 15.88 2.04 -12.00
CA TYR A 35 14.68 2.85 -11.83
C TYR A 35 13.65 2.54 -12.91
N MET A 36 14.09 2.50 -14.16
CA MET A 36 13.22 2.21 -15.29
C MET A 36 12.67 0.79 -15.22
N ASP A 37 13.51 -0.17 -14.82
CA ASP A 37 13.06 -1.55 -14.69
C ASP A 37 11.96 -1.68 -13.65
N ASN A 38 12.10 -1.02 -12.51
CA ASN A 38 11.07 -1.00 -11.48
C ASN A 38 9.79 -0.36 -11.99
N SER A 39 9.92 0.73 -12.74
CA SER A 39 8.77 1.43 -13.33
C SER A 39 8.03 0.52 -14.31
N LEU A 40 8.78 -0.22 -15.14
CA LEU A 40 8.18 -1.16 -16.09
C LEU A 40 7.42 -2.27 -15.37
N LYS A 41 7.97 -2.76 -14.26
CA LYS A 41 7.31 -3.80 -13.48
C LYS A 41 6.00 -3.29 -12.85
N GLU A 42 5.98 -2.04 -12.40
CA GLU A 42 4.75 -1.45 -11.88
C GLU A 42 3.69 -1.33 -12.97
N GLN A 43 4.11 -0.98 -14.18
CA GLN A 43 3.19 -0.87 -15.29
C GLN A 43 2.67 -2.23 -15.74
N GLU A 44 3.47 -3.27 -15.61
CA GLU A 44 3.01 -4.63 -15.91
C GLU A 44 1.86 -5.04 -14.99
N LYS A 45 1.86 -4.59 -13.76
CA LYS A 45 0.75 -4.85 -12.83
C LYS A 45 -0.55 -4.26 -13.33
N LEU A 46 -0.48 -3.25 -14.17
CA LEU A 46 -1.64 -2.60 -14.78
C LEU A 46 -1.98 -3.19 -16.15
N GLY A 47 -1.26 -4.24 -16.55
CA GLY A 47 -1.47 -4.87 -17.85
C GLY A 47 -0.77 -4.17 -19.00
N ILE A 48 0.13 -3.23 -18.70
CA ILE A 48 0.88 -2.50 -19.73
C ILE A 48 2.26 -3.11 -19.83
N LYS A 49 2.55 -3.74 -20.97
CA LYS A 49 3.83 -4.37 -21.20
C LYS A 49 4.62 -3.56 -22.23
N LEU A 50 5.67 -2.93 -21.79
CA LEU A 50 6.55 -2.18 -22.65
C LEU A 50 7.76 -3.02 -23.03
N ASP A 51 8.22 -2.84 -24.26
CA ASP A 51 9.38 -3.56 -24.78
C ASP A 51 10.67 -2.90 -24.28
N LYS A 52 11.39 -3.59 -23.42
CA LYS A 52 12.65 -3.10 -22.87
C LYS A 52 13.66 -2.78 -23.97
N ASP A 53 13.70 -3.61 -25.00
CA ASP A 53 14.66 -3.41 -26.09
C ASP A 53 14.40 -2.11 -26.82
N GLN A 54 13.14 -1.75 -27.01
CA GLN A 54 12.80 -0.47 -27.63
C GLN A 54 13.12 0.70 -26.71
N LEU A 55 12.94 0.53 -25.42
CA LEU A 55 13.32 1.55 -24.47
C LEU A 55 14.82 1.81 -24.52
N ILE A 56 15.61 0.75 -24.51
CA ILE A 56 17.06 0.85 -24.60
C ILE A 56 17.47 1.48 -25.93
N ALA A 57 16.84 1.06 -27.03
CA ALA A 57 17.11 1.64 -28.34
C ALA A 57 16.83 3.14 -28.36
N GLY A 58 15.75 3.58 -27.70
CA GLY A 58 15.43 4.99 -27.61
C GLY A 58 16.52 5.78 -26.86
N VAL A 59 17.02 5.21 -25.76
CA VAL A 59 18.10 5.84 -25.02
C VAL A 59 19.35 5.96 -25.87
N GLN A 60 19.73 4.88 -26.53
CA GLN A 60 20.91 4.86 -27.39
C GLN A 60 20.79 5.86 -28.56
N ASP A 61 19.64 5.88 -29.21
CA ASP A 61 19.40 6.77 -30.32
C ASP A 61 19.43 8.24 -29.89
N ALA A 62 18.88 8.52 -28.69
CA ALA A 62 18.90 9.89 -28.15
C ALA A 62 20.32 10.35 -27.88
N PHE A 63 21.16 9.47 -27.31
CA PHE A 63 22.56 9.81 -27.08
C PHE A 63 23.33 10.05 -28.40
N ALA A 64 22.96 9.30 -29.43
CA ALA A 64 23.57 9.44 -30.71
C ALA A 64 22.94 10.56 -31.57
N ASN A 65 21.94 11.22 -31.03
CA ASN A 65 21.20 12.26 -31.72
C ASN A 65 20.53 11.74 -33.01
N LYS A 66 20.04 10.50 -32.93
CA LYS A 66 19.40 9.80 -34.07
C LYS A 66 18.02 9.30 -33.72
N SER A 67 17.34 9.99 -32.81
CA SER A 67 16.01 9.60 -32.36
C SER A 67 15.07 9.47 -33.59
N LYS A 68 14.29 8.39 -33.59
CA LYS A 68 13.31 8.15 -34.67
C LYS A 68 12.07 9.02 -34.53
N LEU A 69 11.87 9.58 -33.37
CA LEU A 69 10.74 10.49 -33.08
C LEU A 69 11.30 11.88 -32.82
N ASN A 70 10.62 12.89 -33.32
CA ASN A 70 11.01 14.26 -32.98
C ASN A 70 10.42 14.62 -31.63
N ASP A 71 10.83 15.77 -31.10
CA ASP A 71 10.43 16.16 -29.75
C ASP A 71 8.92 16.26 -29.60
N ALA A 72 8.24 16.78 -30.61
CA ALA A 72 6.77 16.91 -30.58
C ALA A 72 6.10 15.55 -30.53
N ASP A 73 6.60 14.58 -31.31
CA ASP A 73 6.05 13.23 -31.33
C ASP A 73 6.32 12.50 -30.03
N ILE A 74 7.52 12.69 -29.44
CA ILE A 74 7.85 12.13 -28.14
C ILE A 74 6.88 12.62 -27.09
N GLU A 75 6.65 13.94 -27.03
CA GLU A 75 5.77 14.56 -26.07
C GLU A 75 4.33 14.04 -26.22
N LYS A 76 3.84 14.00 -27.46
CA LYS A 76 2.50 13.52 -27.73
C LYS A 76 2.33 12.06 -27.36
N THR A 77 3.32 11.23 -27.68
CA THR A 77 3.30 9.81 -27.34
C THR A 77 3.28 9.59 -25.83
N LEU A 78 4.10 10.36 -25.11
CA LEU A 78 4.17 10.25 -23.65
C LEU A 78 2.89 10.73 -22.99
N GLN A 79 2.26 11.78 -23.51
CA GLN A 79 0.97 12.24 -23.00
C GLN A 79 -0.10 11.17 -23.15
N GLY A 80 -0.14 10.52 -24.31
CA GLY A 80 -1.05 9.42 -24.55
C GLY A 80 -0.78 8.23 -23.65
N PHE A 81 0.50 7.95 -23.42
CA PHE A 81 0.91 6.87 -22.53
C PHE A 81 0.49 7.17 -21.08
N GLU A 82 0.71 8.39 -20.61
CA GLU A 82 0.32 8.78 -19.26
C GLU A 82 -1.19 8.63 -19.05
N ALA A 83 -1.98 9.03 -20.06
CA ALA A 83 -3.43 8.86 -20.00
C ALA A 83 -3.81 7.39 -19.91
N ARG A 84 -3.11 6.55 -20.64
CA ARG A 84 -3.34 5.10 -20.63
C ARG A 84 -3.00 4.48 -19.28
N VAL A 85 -1.88 4.89 -18.69
CA VAL A 85 -1.47 4.42 -17.36
C VAL A 85 -2.52 4.83 -16.33
N LYS A 86 -2.97 6.08 -16.39
CA LYS A 86 -3.97 6.58 -15.46
C LYS A 86 -5.27 5.82 -15.57
N ALA A 87 -5.74 5.58 -16.80
CA ALA A 87 -6.96 4.82 -17.03
C ALA A 87 -6.85 3.39 -16.54
N SER A 88 -5.69 2.76 -16.78
CA SER A 88 -5.45 1.39 -16.33
C SER A 88 -5.38 1.30 -14.80
N ALA A 89 -4.74 2.28 -14.17
CA ALA A 89 -4.67 2.32 -12.71
C ALA A 89 -6.06 2.48 -12.10
N GLN A 90 -6.89 3.34 -12.69
CA GLN A 90 -8.23 3.56 -12.22
C GLN A 90 -9.10 2.30 -12.40
N ALA A 91 -8.98 1.64 -13.55
CA ALA A 91 -9.71 0.40 -13.81
C ALA A 91 -9.31 -0.70 -12.82
N LYS A 92 -8.02 -0.80 -12.51
CA LYS A 92 -7.55 -1.77 -11.53
C LYS A 92 -8.10 -1.47 -10.13
N MET A 93 -8.11 -0.20 -9.77
CA MET A 93 -8.64 0.24 -8.48
C MET A 93 -10.12 -0.12 -8.34
N GLU A 94 -10.89 0.13 -9.40
CA GLU A 94 -12.31 -0.21 -9.42
C GLU A 94 -12.55 -1.71 -9.35
N GLN A 95 -11.72 -2.47 -10.08
CA GLN A 95 -11.83 -3.93 -10.04
C GLN A 95 -11.46 -4.48 -8.67
N ASP A 96 -10.38 -3.96 -8.07
CA ASP A 96 -9.97 -4.36 -6.73
C ASP A 96 -11.05 -4.03 -5.70
N ALA A 97 -11.71 -2.88 -5.84
CA ALA A 97 -12.80 -2.50 -4.96
C ALA A 97 -13.96 -3.47 -5.06
N LYS A 98 -14.32 -3.88 -6.29
CA LYS A 98 -15.37 -4.88 -6.50
C LYS A 98 -15.00 -6.23 -5.92
N ASP A 99 -13.75 -6.64 -6.13
CA ASP A 99 -13.28 -7.93 -5.60
C ASP A 99 -13.29 -7.91 -4.08
N ASN A 100 -12.87 -6.81 -3.48
CA ASN A 100 -12.88 -6.67 -2.02
C ASN A 100 -14.29 -6.67 -1.48
N GLU A 101 -15.22 -6.02 -2.17
CA GLU A 101 -16.62 -6.02 -1.78
C GLU A 101 -17.19 -7.44 -1.81
N THR A 102 -16.91 -8.18 -2.89
CA THR A 102 -17.37 -9.56 -3.03
C THR A 102 -16.78 -10.46 -1.95
N LYS A 103 -15.46 -10.36 -1.73
CA LYS A 103 -14.78 -11.16 -0.71
C LYS A 103 -15.26 -10.78 0.68
N GLY A 104 -15.46 -9.48 0.91
CA GLY A 104 -15.97 -9.00 2.19
C GLY A 104 -17.37 -9.51 2.47
N ALA A 105 -18.24 -9.49 1.47
CA ALA A 105 -19.60 -9.99 1.62
C ALA A 105 -19.60 -11.49 1.96
N LYS A 106 -18.76 -12.27 1.27
CA LYS A 106 -18.65 -13.71 1.57
C LYS A 106 -18.13 -13.95 2.97
N TYR A 107 -17.13 -13.17 3.38
CA TYR A 107 -16.58 -13.30 4.72
C TYR A 107 -17.64 -12.96 5.77
N ARG A 108 -18.37 -11.88 5.57
CA ARG A 108 -19.43 -11.48 6.49
C ARG A 108 -20.52 -12.54 6.56
N ASP A 109 -20.92 -13.11 5.43
CA ASP A 109 -21.93 -14.15 5.41
C ASP A 109 -21.45 -15.40 6.17
N SER A 110 -20.20 -15.79 6.00
CA SER A 110 -19.63 -16.92 6.71
C SER A 110 -19.53 -16.65 8.21
N PHE A 111 -19.07 -15.45 8.56
CA PHE A 111 -18.92 -15.08 9.97
C PHE A 111 -20.27 -15.02 10.66
N ALA A 112 -21.30 -14.52 9.97
CA ALA A 112 -22.64 -14.41 10.53
C ALA A 112 -23.24 -15.76 10.93
N LYS A 113 -22.71 -16.84 10.35
CA LYS A 113 -23.18 -18.21 10.67
C LYS A 113 -22.48 -18.79 11.89
N GLU A 114 -21.42 -18.15 12.39
CA GLU A 114 -20.70 -18.65 13.54
C GLU A 114 -21.51 -18.44 14.82
N LYS A 115 -21.29 -19.32 15.78
CA LYS A 115 -22.03 -19.30 17.03
C LYS A 115 -21.77 -17.99 17.79
N GLY A 116 -22.85 -17.37 18.27
CA GLY A 116 -22.73 -16.17 19.09
C GLY A 116 -22.54 -14.87 18.32
N VAL A 117 -22.53 -14.94 16.99
CA VAL A 117 -22.37 -13.74 16.16
C VAL A 117 -23.71 -13.03 16.02
N LYS A 118 -23.68 -11.71 16.22
CA LYS A 118 -24.86 -10.86 16.08
C LYS A 118 -24.60 -9.77 15.05
N LYS A 119 -25.67 -9.28 14.45
CA LYS A 119 -25.61 -8.24 13.44
C LYS A 119 -26.41 -7.01 13.91
N THR A 120 -25.81 -5.83 13.74
CA THR A 120 -26.50 -4.58 14.07
C THR A 120 -27.19 -4.00 12.86
N GLU A 121 -27.98 -2.95 13.07
CA GLU A 121 -28.69 -2.27 11.98
C GLU A 121 -27.72 -1.68 10.95
N SER A 122 -26.54 -1.27 11.39
CA SER A 122 -25.52 -0.71 10.49
C SER A 122 -24.83 -1.77 9.65
N GLY A 123 -25.11 -3.05 9.90
CA GLY A 123 -24.46 -4.15 9.21
C GLY A 123 -23.21 -4.67 9.92
N LEU A 124 -22.85 -4.08 11.04
CA LEU A 124 -21.72 -4.53 11.83
C LEU A 124 -22.00 -5.91 12.38
N LEU A 125 -21.03 -6.82 12.24
CA LEU A 125 -21.09 -8.15 12.85
C LEU A 125 -20.15 -8.17 14.03
N TYR A 126 -20.61 -8.78 15.11
CA TYR A 126 -19.75 -8.90 16.29
C TYR A 126 -19.98 -10.20 17.01
N GLN A 127 -18.93 -10.65 17.69
CA GLN A 127 -18.96 -11.86 18.51
C GLN A 127 -18.27 -11.52 19.82
N VAL A 128 -19.02 -11.56 20.90
CA VAL A 128 -18.47 -11.30 22.23
C VAL A 128 -17.80 -12.58 22.71
N GLU A 129 -16.49 -12.55 22.82
CA GLU A 129 -15.73 -13.69 23.32
C GLU A 129 -15.67 -13.68 24.84
N LYS A 130 -15.66 -12.49 25.41
CA LYS A 130 -15.65 -12.31 26.86
C LYS A 130 -16.38 -11.01 27.17
N PRO A 131 -17.49 -11.04 27.92
CA PRO A 131 -18.29 -9.83 28.11
C PRO A 131 -17.64 -8.76 29.01
N GLY A 132 -16.77 -9.17 29.94
CA GLY A 132 -16.19 -8.24 30.88
C GLY A 132 -17.12 -7.95 32.04
N ALA A 133 -16.77 -6.94 32.84
CA ALA A 133 -17.56 -6.57 34.04
C ALA A 133 -17.63 -5.05 34.13
N GLY A 134 -18.67 -4.55 34.80
CA GLY A 134 -18.88 -3.11 34.98
C GLY A 134 -19.84 -2.55 33.98
N GLU A 135 -19.67 -1.28 33.64
CA GLU A 135 -20.52 -0.59 32.67
C GLU A 135 -19.89 -0.58 31.31
N ALA A 136 -20.73 -0.63 30.27
CA ALA A 136 -20.25 -0.47 28.90
C ALA A 136 -19.82 0.99 28.69
N PRO A 137 -18.84 1.21 27.80
CA PRO A 137 -18.36 2.57 27.55
C PRO A 137 -19.38 3.41 26.82
N LYS A 138 -19.31 4.71 27.05
CA LYS A 138 -20.14 5.70 26.35
C LYS A 138 -19.32 6.44 25.32
N ASP A 139 -19.99 7.13 24.39
CA ASP A 139 -19.33 7.85 23.32
C ASP A 139 -18.24 8.80 23.82
N SER A 140 -18.48 9.48 24.93
CA SER A 140 -17.54 10.46 25.46
C SER A 140 -16.43 9.83 26.31
N ASP A 141 -16.48 8.53 26.53
CA ASP A 141 -15.48 7.86 27.37
C ASP A 141 -14.18 7.65 26.61
N THR A 142 -13.09 7.74 27.35
CA THR A 142 -11.78 7.34 26.85
C THR A 142 -11.55 5.90 27.24
N VAL A 143 -11.21 5.07 26.27
CA VAL A 143 -10.99 3.65 26.48
C VAL A 143 -9.56 3.27 26.16
N VAL A 144 -9.08 2.25 26.85
CA VAL A 144 -7.73 1.70 26.62
C VAL A 144 -7.92 0.25 26.19
N VAL A 145 -7.46 -0.07 24.99
CA VAL A 145 -7.67 -1.39 24.42
C VAL A 145 -6.43 -1.92 23.75
N ASN A 146 -6.30 -3.23 23.75
CA ASN A 146 -5.40 -3.92 22.85
C ASN A 146 -6.22 -4.45 21.69
N TYR A 147 -5.65 -4.42 20.50
CA TYR A 147 -6.38 -4.86 19.33
C TYR A 147 -5.47 -5.43 18.26
N LYS A 148 -6.07 -6.23 17.39
CA LYS A 148 -5.42 -6.77 16.21
C LYS A 148 -6.37 -6.59 15.04
N GLY A 149 -5.93 -5.87 14.03
CA GLY A 149 -6.73 -5.65 12.82
C GLY A 149 -6.21 -6.48 11.67
N THR A 150 -7.11 -7.20 11.01
CA THR A 150 -6.74 -8.01 9.85
C THR A 150 -7.72 -7.79 8.71
N LEU A 151 -7.22 -8.01 7.49
CA LEU A 151 -8.07 -8.07 6.32
C LEU A 151 -8.69 -9.47 6.21
N THR A 152 -9.61 -9.64 5.29
CA THR A 152 -10.32 -10.91 5.14
C THR A 152 -9.40 -12.08 4.76
N ASP A 153 -8.25 -11.80 4.18
CA ASP A 153 -7.26 -12.82 3.81
C ASP A 153 -6.31 -13.18 4.96
N GLY A 154 -6.51 -12.56 6.13
CA GLY A 154 -5.66 -12.80 7.28
C GLY A 154 -4.48 -11.84 7.40
N THR A 155 -4.28 -10.97 6.42
CA THR A 155 -3.19 -10.00 6.44
C THR A 155 -3.41 -9.00 7.59
N GLU A 156 -2.45 -8.94 8.50
CA GLU A 156 -2.51 -8.04 9.64
C GLU A 156 -2.06 -6.65 9.20
N PHE A 157 -2.91 -5.64 9.42
CA PHE A 157 -2.55 -4.25 9.09
C PHE A 157 -2.23 -3.42 10.31
N ASP A 158 -2.62 -3.86 11.49
CA ASP A 158 -2.28 -3.17 12.72
C ASP A 158 -2.44 -4.11 13.91
N ASN A 159 -1.61 -3.92 14.93
CA ASN A 159 -1.60 -4.79 16.09
C ASN A 159 -0.95 -4.07 17.27
N SER A 160 -1.72 -3.75 18.28
CA SER A 160 -1.20 -3.08 19.48
C SER A 160 -0.27 -3.99 20.28
N TYR A 161 -0.45 -5.29 20.19
CA TYR A 161 0.41 -6.23 20.91
C TYR A 161 1.85 -6.19 20.40
N THR A 162 2.04 -5.98 19.09
CA THR A 162 3.39 -5.87 18.53
C THR A 162 4.04 -4.55 18.87
N ARG A 163 3.28 -3.51 19.12
CA ARG A 163 3.81 -2.23 19.57
C ARG A 163 4.17 -2.22 21.04
N GLY A 164 3.71 -3.23 21.77
CA GLY A 164 4.03 -3.38 23.18
C GLY A 164 3.18 -2.55 24.12
N GLU A 165 2.21 -1.80 23.62
CA GLU A 165 1.34 -1.03 24.50
C GLU A 165 -0.07 -0.89 23.91
N PRO A 166 -1.08 -0.81 24.78
CA PRO A 166 -2.44 -0.65 24.33
C PRO A 166 -2.70 0.73 23.75
N LEU A 167 -3.75 0.84 22.97
CA LEU A 167 -4.18 2.11 22.40
C LEU A 167 -5.19 2.76 23.33
N SER A 168 -4.98 4.05 23.59
CA SER A 168 -5.93 4.86 24.37
C SER A 168 -6.58 5.85 23.42
N PHE A 169 -7.91 5.90 23.41
CA PHE A 169 -8.62 6.83 22.56
C PHE A 169 -10.02 7.12 23.10
N ARG A 170 -10.57 8.22 22.63
CA ARG A 170 -11.95 8.56 22.95
C ARG A 170 -12.86 7.80 21.98
N LEU A 171 -13.90 7.18 22.52
CA LEU A 171 -14.75 6.27 21.74
C LEU A 171 -15.41 6.94 20.53
N ASP A 172 -15.72 8.22 20.63
CA ASP A 172 -16.31 8.96 19.52
C ASP A 172 -15.28 9.47 18.50
N GLY A 173 -14.00 9.23 18.74
CA GLY A 173 -12.92 9.68 17.87
C GLY A 173 -12.36 8.58 16.93
N VAL A 174 -13.05 7.47 16.78
CA VAL A 174 -12.61 6.35 15.95
C VAL A 174 -13.68 6.01 14.92
N ILE A 175 -13.36 5.04 14.05
CA ILE A 175 -14.33 4.65 13.00
C ILE A 175 -15.64 4.17 13.64
N PRO A 176 -16.77 4.39 12.94
CA PRO A 176 -18.08 4.04 13.51
C PRO A 176 -18.22 2.60 13.96
N GLY A 177 -17.56 1.66 13.26
CA GLY A 177 -17.62 0.25 13.64
C GLY A 177 -17.04 0.00 15.01
N TRP A 178 -15.96 0.69 15.37
CA TRP A 178 -15.36 0.58 16.71
C TRP A 178 -16.25 1.24 17.76
N THR A 179 -16.75 2.43 17.44
CA THR A 179 -17.64 3.15 18.37
C THR A 179 -18.84 2.30 18.74
N GLU A 180 -19.45 1.72 17.72
CA GLU A 180 -20.63 0.88 17.93
C GLU A 180 -20.27 -0.45 18.60
N GLY A 181 -19.21 -1.10 18.10
CA GLY A 181 -18.84 -2.44 18.55
C GLY A 181 -18.40 -2.49 20.00
N LEU A 182 -17.60 -1.52 20.43
CA LEU A 182 -17.07 -1.53 21.80
C LEU A 182 -18.14 -1.29 22.86
N LYS A 183 -19.30 -0.78 22.48
CA LYS A 183 -20.41 -0.61 23.41
C LYS A 183 -21.05 -1.93 23.83
N HIS A 184 -20.70 -3.01 23.14
CA HIS A 184 -21.25 -4.33 23.46
C HIS A 184 -20.44 -5.11 24.48
N ILE A 185 -19.31 -4.57 24.93
CA ILE A 185 -18.49 -5.21 25.97
C ILE A 185 -18.19 -4.24 27.09
N LYS A 186 -17.69 -4.79 28.19
CA LYS A 186 -17.38 -4.05 29.40
C LYS A 186 -15.89 -4.20 29.70
N LYS A 187 -15.41 -3.53 30.72
CA LYS A 187 -14.01 -3.59 31.11
C LYS A 187 -13.56 -5.05 31.27
N GLY A 188 -12.42 -5.37 30.68
CA GLY A 188 -11.88 -6.73 30.70
C GLY A 188 -12.50 -7.64 29.66
N GLY A 189 -13.42 -7.12 28.85
CA GLY A 189 -14.08 -7.92 27.82
C GLY A 189 -13.23 -8.08 26.56
N LYS A 190 -13.65 -9.02 25.73
CA LYS A 190 -13.01 -9.27 24.45
C LYS A 190 -14.10 -9.47 23.40
N ILE A 191 -13.93 -8.80 22.28
CA ILE A 191 -14.92 -8.83 21.21
C ILE A 191 -14.23 -8.93 19.86
N LYS A 192 -14.84 -9.65 18.95
CA LYS A 192 -14.40 -9.71 17.55
C LYS A 192 -15.40 -8.92 16.72
N LEU A 193 -14.88 -8.02 15.90
CA LEU A 193 -15.70 -7.17 15.05
C LEU A 193 -15.40 -7.43 13.59
N VAL A 194 -16.44 -7.56 12.78
CA VAL A 194 -16.30 -7.62 11.32
C VAL A 194 -17.06 -6.40 10.78
N ILE A 195 -16.28 -5.45 10.28
CA ILE A 195 -16.80 -4.13 9.91
C ILE A 195 -17.01 -4.09 8.40
N PRO A 196 -18.24 -3.82 7.94
CA PRO A 196 -18.49 -3.70 6.50
C PRO A 196 -17.86 -2.41 5.96
N PRO A 197 -17.59 -2.34 4.65
CA PRO A 197 -17.14 -1.10 4.03
C PRO A 197 -18.28 -0.09 4.13
N ALA A 198 -17.92 1.13 4.50
CA ALA A 198 -18.95 2.13 4.68
C ALA A 198 -18.68 3.34 3.85
#